data_be4ec449f10e63b90ddb7376b40ea3b1
#
_entry.id   be4ec449f10e63b90ddb7376b40ea3b1
#
_cell.length_a   1.000
_cell.length_b   1.000
_cell.length_c   1.000
_cell.angle_alpha   90.00
_cell.angle_beta   90.00
_cell.angle_gamma   90.00
#
_symmetry.space_group_name_H-M   'P 1'
#
loop_
_entity.id
_entity.type
_entity.pdbx_description
1 polymer ?
#
loop_
_entity_poly.entity_id
_entity_poly.type
_entity_poly.pdbx_seq_one_letter_code
_entity_poly.pdbx_strand_id
1 'polypeptide(L)'
;SLAKAVADIGVDVISTAGNHCLDMGFSGLSRTIDVLDSYGISHLGTYKSEEAQKEILFKTVKGIKIAFIDYTYGTNGIPVPKGKDFCVNLINRDLIKSQIDKAKSEEADIIVACMHWGTEYRTTANDEQIDLADFLFQNGVDIILGNHPHTLEPMEKRTVTLSDGSSK
;
A
#
# COMPACT_ATOMS: atom_id res chain seq x y z
N SER A 1 -17.81 13.83 10.50
CA SER A 1 -16.37 13.51 10.53
C SER A 1 -15.83 13.41 9.11
N LEU A 2 -14.50 13.51 8.95
CA LEU A 2 -13.86 13.32 7.63
C LEU A 2 -14.18 11.94 7.06
N ALA A 3 -14.07 10.88 7.88
CA ALA A 3 -14.38 9.51 7.44
C ALA A 3 -15.82 9.37 6.92
N LYS A 4 -16.80 10.07 7.57
CA LYS A 4 -18.17 10.09 7.05
C LYS A 4 -18.24 10.73 5.65
N ALA A 5 -17.57 11.85 5.44
CA ALA A 5 -17.57 12.51 4.13
C ALA A 5 -16.93 11.62 3.05
N VAL A 6 -15.87 10.91 3.39
CA VAL A 6 -15.20 9.95 2.50
C VAL A 6 -16.13 8.77 2.16
N ALA A 7 -16.83 8.23 3.15
CA ALA A 7 -17.84 7.18 2.92
C ALA A 7 -19.01 7.68 2.05
N ASP A 8 -19.51 8.89 2.32
CA ASP A 8 -20.65 9.48 1.60
C ASP A 8 -20.36 9.69 0.09
N ILE A 9 -19.11 9.91 -0.30
CA ILE A 9 -18.69 10.03 -1.71
C ILE A 9 -18.37 8.68 -2.38
N GLY A 10 -18.54 7.55 -1.67
CA GLY A 10 -18.43 6.21 -2.22
C GLY A 10 -17.00 5.68 -2.33
N VAL A 11 -16.09 6.06 -1.42
CA VAL A 11 -14.75 5.47 -1.35
C VAL A 11 -14.82 4.10 -0.66
N ASP A 12 -14.36 3.08 -1.36
CA ASP A 12 -14.37 1.68 -0.89
C ASP A 12 -13.10 1.27 -0.16
N VAL A 13 -11.94 1.82 -0.55
CA VAL A 13 -10.61 1.42 -0.06
C VAL A 13 -9.75 2.64 0.21
N ILE A 14 -9.04 2.65 1.33
CA ILE A 14 -8.09 3.70 1.72
C ILE A 14 -6.73 3.10 2.04
N SER A 15 -5.68 3.62 1.39
CA SER A 15 -4.29 3.45 1.81
C SER A 15 -4.06 4.26 3.10
N THR A 16 -3.46 3.63 4.11
CA THR A 16 -3.18 4.24 5.42
C THR A 16 -1.69 4.23 5.76
N ALA A 17 -0.84 3.55 4.99
CA ALA A 17 0.61 3.64 5.15
C ALA A 17 1.12 4.96 4.58
N GLY A 18 1.41 5.90 5.45
CA GLY A 18 1.99 7.20 5.10
C GLY A 18 2.95 7.67 6.18
N ASN A 19 3.78 8.66 5.87
CA ASN A 19 4.77 9.18 6.80
C ASN A 19 4.16 9.80 8.08
N HIS A 20 2.88 10.15 8.04
CA HIS A 20 2.11 10.71 9.17
C HIS A 20 1.25 9.68 9.93
N CYS A 21 1.33 8.39 9.59
CA CYS A 21 0.45 7.38 10.21
C CYS A 21 0.69 7.15 11.71
N LEU A 22 1.86 7.54 12.21
CA LEU A 22 2.23 7.45 13.64
C LEU A 22 2.31 8.79 14.38
N ASP A 23 1.87 9.91 13.80
CA ASP A 23 1.92 11.24 14.46
C ASP A 23 1.23 11.26 15.84
N MET A 24 0.17 10.48 16.00
CA MET A 24 -0.57 10.31 17.26
C MET A 24 -0.25 8.95 17.92
N GLY A 25 0.87 8.32 17.54
CA GLY A 25 1.30 7.01 18.01
C GLY A 25 0.34 5.88 17.64
N PHE A 26 0.57 4.70 18.21
CA PHE A 26 -0.23 3.51 17.93
C PHE A 26 -1.71 3.67 18.33
N SER A 27 -2.01 4.46 19.35
CA SER A 27 -3.39 4.74 19.76
C SER A 27 -4.15 5.55 18.71
N GLY A 28 -3.50 6.53 18.09
CA GLY A 28 -4.07 7.31 17.00
C GLY A 28 -4.28 6.47 15.74
N LEU A 29 -3.28 5.64 15.39
CA LEU A 29 -3.37 4.68 14.30
C LEU A 29 -4.55 3.71 14.51
N SER A 30 -4.64 3.07 15.68
CA SER A 30 -5.73 2.14 16.01
C SER A 30 -7.10 2.81 15.93
N ARG A 31 -7.21 4.04 16.44
CA ARG A 31 -8.46 4.81 16.36
C ARG A 31 -8.83 5.13 14.91
N THR A 32 -7.86 5.43 14.06
CA THR A 32 -8.13 5.66 12.62
C THR A 32 -8.74 4.42 11.98
N ILE A 33 -8.18 3.25 12.25
CA ILE A 33 -8.71 1.96 11.80
C ILE A 33 -10.15 1.77 12.29
N ASP A 34 -10.40 1.92 13.62
CA ASP A 34 -11.73 1.76 14.20
C ASP A 34 -12.77 2.68 13.55
N VAL A 35 -12.36 3.91 13.22
CA VAL A 35 -13.23 4.88 12.55
C VAL A 35 -13.52 4.47 11.11
N LEU A 36 -12.54 4.00 10.35
CA LEU A 36 -12.75 3.51 8.98
C LEU A 36 -13.69 2.30 8.98
N ASP A 37 -13.44 1.33 9.87
CA ASP A 37 -14.29 0.14 10.06
C ASP A 37 -15.74 0.52 10.37
N SER A 38 -15.96 1.53 11.23
CA SER A 38 -17.31 1.99 11.60
C SER A 38 -18.11 2.57 10.43
N TYR A 39 -17.44 2.98 9.34
CA TYR A 39 -18.06 3.46 8.11
C TYR A 39 -18.01 2.44 6.98
N GLY A 40 -17.54 1.21 7.22
CA GLY A 40 -17.45 0.15 6.23
C GLY A 40 -16.40 0.41 5.15
N ILE A 41 -15.42 1.29 5.41
CA ILE A 41 -14.33 1.60 4.50
C ILE A 41 -13.21 0.59 4.74
N SER A 42 -12.86 -0.17 3.71
CA SER A 42 -11.70 -1.05 3.77
C SER A 42 -10.40 -0.23 3.80
N HIS A 43 -9.43 -0.70 4.55
CA HIS A 43 -8.14 -0.01 4.67
C HIS A 43 -6.99 -1.02 4.64
N LEU A 44 -5.79 -0.55 4.33
CA LEU A 44 -4.59 -1.36 4.29
C LEU A 44 -3.34 -0.50 4.58
N GLY A 45 -2.23 -1.17 4.89
CA GLY A 45 -0.93 -0.53 5.14
C GLY A 45 -0.65 -0.25 6.63
N THR A 46 -1.71 -0.07 7.45
CA THR A 46 -1.59 -0.01 8.91
C THR A 46 -2.51 -1.02 9.58
N TYR A 47 -2.10 -1.58 10.73
CA TYR A 47 -2.76 -2.75 11.33
C TYR A 47 -2.75 -2.69 12.85
N LYS A 48 -3.70 -3.38 13.48
CA LYS A 48 -3.80 -3.52 14.93
C LYS A 48 -3.18 -4.80 15.47
N SER A 49 -2.88 -5.78 14.61
CA SER A 49 -2.24 -7.05 14.98
C SER A 49 -1.39 -7.62 13.83
N GLU A 50 -0.53 -8.58 14.17
CA GLU A 50 0.29 -9.31 13.18
C GLU A 50 -0.55 -10.15 12.23
N GLU A 51 -1.67 -10.71 12.72
CA GLU A 51 -2.59 -11.49 11.90
C GLU A 51 -3.20 -10.60 10.82
N ALA A 52 -3.64 -9.39 11.21
CA ALA A 52 -4.22 -8.43 10.27
C ALA A 52 -3.19 -7.98 9.21
N GLN A 53 -1.92 -7.79 9.57
CA GLN A 53 -0.85 -7.43 8.61
C GLN A 53 -0.61 -8.53 7.58
N LYS A 54 -0.77 -9.79 7.97
CA LYS A 54 -0.55 -10.95 7.08
C LYS A 54 -1.70 -11.17 6.08
N GLU A 55 -2.85 -10.55 6.30
CA GLU A 55 -3.98 -10.66 5.39
C GLU A 55 -3.86 -9.70 4.20
N ILE A 56 -4.24 -10.18 3.02
CA ILE A 56 -4.31 -9.35 1.81
C ILE A 56 -5.72 -8.82 1.66
N LEU A 57 -5.83 -7.53 1.41
CA LEU A 57 -7.12 -6.93 1.07
C LEU A 57 -7.51 -7.27 -0.37
N PHE A 58 -8.63 -7.95 -0.54
CA PHE A 58 -9.22 -8.23 -1.84
C PHE A 58 -10.51 -7.45 -2.06
N LYS A 59 -10.72 -7.02 -3.30
CA LYS A 59 -12.02 -6.56 -3.80
C LYS A 59 -12.33 -7.24 -5.12
N THR A 60 -13.58 -7.68 -5.28
CA THR A 60 -14.04 -8.21 -6.56
C THR A 60 -14.94 -7.20 -7.25
N VAL A 61 -14.54 -6.74 -8.41
CA VAL A 61 -15.27 -5.76 -9.22
C VAL A 61 -15.55 -6.35 -10.60
N LYS A 62 -16.82 -6.54 -10.91
CA LYS A 62 -17.27 -7.14 -12.20
C LYS A 62 -16.59 -8.49 -12.51
N GLY A 63 -16.38 -9.30 -11.50
CA GLY A 63 -15.74 -10.61 -11.62
C GLY A 63 -14.22 -10.61 -11.59
N ILE A 64 -13.57 -9.46 -11.55
CA ILE A 64 -12.11 -9.32 -11.45
C ILE A 64 -11.72 -9.25 -9.97
N LYS A 65 -10.87 -10.16 -9.50
CA LYS A 65 -10.36 -10.22 -8.13
C LYS A 65 -9.08 -9.38 -8.02
N ILE A 66 -9.17 -8.26 -7.31
CA ILE A 66 -8.09 -7.29 -7.16
C ILE A 66 -7.50 -7.43 -5.75
N ALA A 67 -6.19 -7.67 -5.67
CA ALA A 67 -5.42 -7.63 -4.43
C ALA A 67 -4.79 -6.25 -4.26
N PHE A 68 -4.79 -5.73 -3.02
CA PHE A 68 -4.15 -4.46 -2.67
C PHE A 68 -3.06 -4.68 -1.64
N ILE A 69 -1.89 -4.08 -1.86
CA ILE A 69 -0.77 -3.98 -0.91
C ILE A 69 -0.36 -2.52 -0.76
N ASP A 70 0.13 -2.11 0.43
CA ASP A 70 0.38 -0.70 0.74
C ASP A 70 1.58 -0.53 1.65
N TYR A 71 2.50 0.41 1.32
CA TYR A 71 3.75 0.62 2.02
C TYR A 71 4.15 2.09 2.07
N THR A 72 4.88 2.47 3.13
CA THR A 72 5.49 3.80 3.26
C THR A 72 7.00 3.72 3.45
N TYR A 73 7.73 4.74 2.97
CA TYR A 73 9.17 4.86 3.16
C TYR A 73 9.56 5.08 4.63
N GLY A 74 8.66 5.58 5.45
CA GLY A 74 8.97 5.90 6.84
C GLY A 74 7.83 6.57 7.58
N THR A 75 8.11 7.02 8.78
CA THR A 75 7.16 7.60 9.75
C THR A 75 7.67 8.92 10.33
N ASN A 76 8.31 9.77 9.52
CA ASN A 76 8.87 11.07 9.91
C ASN A 76 9.80 11.02 11.14
N GLY A 77 10.58 9.92 11.25
CA GLY A 77 11.48 9.72 12.38
C GLY A 77 10.79 9.32 13.68
N ILE A 78 9.48 9.16 13.70
CA ILE A 78 8.75 8.58 14.83
C ILE A 78 9.01 7.07 14.84
N PRO A 79 9.62 6.49 15.88
CA PRO A 79 9.93 5.07 15.89
C PRO A 79 8.66 4.22 15.95
N VAL A 80 8.64 3.13 15.19
CA VAL A 80 7.61 2.11 15.35
C VAL A 80 7.66 1.59 16.79
N PRO A 81 6.54 1.55 17.51
CA PRO A 81 6.53 1.15 18.91
C PRO A 81 7.03 -0.28 19.10
N LYS A 82 7.87 -0.49 20.10
CA LYS A 82 8.47 -1.80 20.41
C LYS A 82 7.42 -2.91 20.52
N GLY A 83 7.63 -4.00 19.80
CA GLY A 83 6.71 -5.14 19.76
C GLY A 83 5.45 -4.89 18.94
N LYS A 84 5.43 -3.85 18.09
CA LYS A 84 4.35 -3.53 17.17
C LYS A 84 4.86 -3.31 15.74
N ASP A 85 5.89 -4.06 15.34
CA ASP A 85 6.50 -3.96 14.01
C ASP A 85 5.47 -4.20 12.88
N PHE A 86 4.38 -4.86 13.20
CA PHE A 86 3.25 -5.09 12.33
C PHE A 86 2.38 -3.84 12.07
N CYS A 87 2.48 -2.79 12.90
CA CYS A 87 1.47 -1.74 12.90
C CYS A 87 1.50 -0.84 11.65
N VAL A 88 2.61 -0.82 10.92
CA VAL A 88 2.74 -0.12 9.63
C VAL A 88 3.66 -0.90 8.70
N ASN A 89 3.24 -1.05 7.45
CA ASN A 89 4.10 -1.61 6.41
C ASN A 89 5.13 -0.58 5.97
N LEU A 90 6.35 -0.68 6.50
CA LEU A 90 7.49 0.01 5.92
C LEU A 90 7.93 -0.70 4.63
N ILE A 91 8.47 0.05 3.68
CA ILE A 91 9.03 -0.51 2.44
C ILE A 91 10.14 -1.52 2.80
N ASN A 92 9.87 -2.78 2.55
CA ASN A 92 10.77 -3.91 2.76
C ASN A 92 10.53 -4.95 1.67
N ARG A 93 11.56 -5.27 0.87
CA ARG A 93 11.41 -6.15 -0.30
C ARG A 93 10.95 -7.56 0.04
N ASP A 94 11.38 -8.11 1.19
CA ASP A 94 10.98 -9.46 1.60
C ASP A 94 9.49 -9.48 1.98
N LEU A 95 9.03 -8.47 2.73
CA LEU A 95 7.61 -8.33 3.07
C LEU A 95 6.76 -8.13 1.80
N ILE A 96 7.18 -7.23 0.92
CA ILE A 96 6.51 -6.98 -0.37
C ILE A 96 6.39 -8.27 -1.17
N LYS A 97 7.52 -8.99 -1.33
CA LYS A 97 7.55 -10.24 -2.09
C LYS A 97 6.62 -11.28 -1.48
N SER A 98 6.62 -11.45 -0.16
CA SER A 98 5.75 -12.41 0.52
C SER A 98 4.26 -12.09 0.33
N GLN A 99 3.88 -10.82 0.36
CA GLN A 99 2.50 -10.39 0.14
C GLN A 99 2.08 -10.55 -1.33
N ILE A 100 2.97 -10.27 -2.30
CA ILE A 100 2.73 -10.55 -3.71
C ILE A 100 2.52 -12.04 -3.95
N ASP A 101 3.39 -12.90 -3.38
CA ASP A 101 3.27 -14.35 -3.52
C ASP A 101 1.96 -14.88 -2.91
N LYS A 102 1.57 -14.33 -1.74
CA LYS A 102 0.27 -14.65 -1.14
C LYS A 102 -0.89 -14.22 -2.04
N ALA A 103 -0.87 -13.00 -2.58
CA ALA A 103 -1.91 -12.52 -3.49
C ALA A 103 -2.06 -13.43 -4.72
N LYS A 104 -0.94 -13.87 -5.30
CA LYS A 104 -0.93 -14.83 -6.41
C LYS A 104 -1.48 -16.20 -6.00
N SER A 105 -1.06 -16.72 -4.85
CA SER A 105 -1.53 -18.03 -4.35
C SER A 105 -3.02 -18.05 -4.04
N GLU A 106 -3.58 -16.88 -3.75
CA GLU A 106 -5.01 -16.67 -3.55
C GLU A 106 -5.74 -16.24 -4.83
N GLU A 107 -5.12 -16.43 -6.01
CA GLU A 107 -5.70 -16.25 -7.34
C GLU A 107 -6.18 -14.80 -7.59
N ALA A 108 -5.36 -13.81 -7.26
CA ALA A 108 -5.59 -12.42 -7.68
C ALA A 108 -5.48 -12.30 -9.20
N ASP A 109 -6.46 -11.68 -9.85
CA ASP A 109 -6.39 -11.33 -11.27
C ASP A 109 -5.51 -10.09 -11.50
N ILE A 110 -5.52 -9.15 -10.52
CA ILE A 110 -4.77 -7.89 -10.55
C ILE A 110 -4.18 -7.65 -9.16
N ILE A 111 -2.92 -7.23 -9.12
CA ILE A 111 -2.24 -6.77 -7.89
C ILE A 111 -1.94 -5.28 -8.00
N VAL A 112 -2.49 -4.49 -7.10
CA VAL A 112 -2.28 -3.04 -6.97
C VAL A 112 -1.38 -2.76 -5.78
N ALA A 113 -0.27 -2.08 -6.00
CA ALA A 113 0.62 -1.59 -4.95
C ALA A 113 0.44 -0.09 -4.73
N CYS A 114 0.04 0.32 -3.52
CA CYS A 114 0.05 1.70 -3.08
C CYS A 114 1.42 1.98 -2.46
N MET A 115 2.12 3.01 -2.95
CA MET A 115 3.49 3.30 -2.54
C MET A 115 3.61 4.75 -2.08
N HIS A 116 3.81 4.94 -0.77
CA HIS A 116 4.08 6.26 -0.19
C HIS A 116 5.60 6.47 -0.14
N TRP A 117 6.13 7.13 -1.17
CA TRP A 117 7.55 7.18 -1.47
C TRP A 117 7.99 8.44 -2.22
N GLY A 118 9.28 8.54 -2.54
CA GLY A 118 9.80 9.61 -3.36
C GLY A 118 10.25 10.83 -2.57
N THR A 119 10.41 11.95 -3.25
CA THR A 119 10.89 13.20 -2.67
C THR A 119 9.84 14.29 -2.87
N GLU A 120 9.46 14.99 -1.80
CA GLU A 120 8.47 16.06 -1.85
C GLU A 120 8.85 17.13 -2.90
N TYR A 121 7.81 17.59 -3.60
CA TYR A 121 7.87 18.66 -4.59
C TYR A 121 8.78 18.39 -5.80
N ARG A 122 9.11 17.12 -6.06
CA ARG A 122 9.78 16.69 -7.30
C ARG A 122 8.72 16.25 -8.32
N THR A 123 8.96 16.58 -9.58
CA THR A 123 8.11 16.19 -10.71
C THR A 123 8.65 15.00 -11.50
N THR A 124 9.73 14.42 -11.02
CA THR A 124 10.39 13.24 -11.61
C THR A 124 10.70 12.24 -10.52
N ALA A 125 10.47 10.95 -10.81
CA ALA A 125 10.84 9.87 -9.91
C ALA A 125 12.34 9.85 -9.64
N ASN A 126 12.72 9.53 -8.40
CA ASN A 126 14.11 9.31 -8.01
C ASN A 126 14.54 7.85 -8.30
N ASP A 127 15.84 7.57 -8.16
CA ASP A 127 16.40 6.24 -8.45
C ASP A 127 15.80 5.14 -7.57
N GLU A 128 15.46 5.43 -6.31
CA GLU A 128 14.83 4.47 -5.40
C GLU A 128 13.41 4.10 -5.86
N GLN A 129 12.63 5.08 -6.33
CA GLN A 129 11.30 4.82 -6.90
C GLN A 129 11.40 3.97 -8.17
N ILE A 130 12.35 4.28 -9.06
CA ILE A 130 12.56 3.54 -10.31
C ILE A 130 12.93 2.08 -10.02
N ASP A 131 13.94 1.86 -9.17
CA ASP A 131 14.43 0.54 -8.78
C ASP A 131 13.36 -0.30 -8.07
N LEU A 132 12.57 0.33 -7.20
CA LEU A 132 11.49 -0.38 -6.52
C LEU A 132 10.29 -0.66 -7.43
N ALA A 133 9.99 0.25 -8.38
CA ALA A 133 8.97 0.01 -9.40
C ALA A 133 9.34 -1.19 -10.30
N ASP A 134 10.61 -1.28 -10.72
CA ASP A 134 11.12 -2.42 -11.49
C ASP A 134 10.97 -3.73 -10.68
N PHE A 135 11.35 -3.71 -9.41
CA PHE A 135 11.17 -4.85 -8.51
C PHE A 135 9.71 -5.27 -8.39
N LEU A 136 8.79 -4.33 -8.17
CA LEU A 136 7.35 -4.59 -8.05
C LEU A 136 6.79 -5.25 -9.32
N PHE A 137 7.06 -4.67 -10.49
CA PHE A 137 6.57 -5.20 -11.76
C PHE A 137 7.16 -6.57 -12.08
N GLN A 138 8.47 -6.78 -11.89
CA GLN A 138 9.13 -8.08 -12.11
C GLN A 138 8.58 -9.18 -11.20
N ASN A 139 8.07 -8.82 -10.02
CA ASN A 139 7.42 -9.75 -9.11
C ASN A 139 5.90 -9.91 -9.36
N GLY A 140 5.33 -9.19 -10.34
CA GLY A 140 3.98 -9.42 -10.83
C GLY A 140 2.92 -8.44 -10.36
N VAL A 141 3.31 -7.30 -9.79
CA VAL A 141 2.40 -6.16 -9.58
C VAL A 141 1.93 -5.64 -10.94
N ASP A 142 0.66 -5.29 -11.06
CA ASP A 142 0.05 -4.78 -12.29
C ASP A 142 -0.03 -3.27 -12.33
N ILE A 143 -0.33 -2.68 -11.17
CA ILE A 143 -0.56 -1.24 -11.03
C ILE A 143 0.18 -0.73 -9.81
N ILE A 144 0.93 0.35 -9.98
CA ILE A 144 1.55 1.10 -8.88
C ILE A 144 0.85 2.45 -8.76
N LEU A 145 0.33 2.75 -7.58
CA LEU A 145 -0.24 4.04 -7.21
C LEU A 145 0.74 4.74 -6.27
N GLY A 146 1.55 5.66 -6.82
CA GLY A 146 2.50 6.46 -6.04
C GLY A 146 1.83 7.65 -5.39
N ASN A 147 2.26 7.99 -4.16
CA ASN A 147 1.87 9.20 -3.45
C ASN A 147 3.05 9.71 -2.58
N HIS A 148 2.90 10.80 -1.87
CA HIS A 148 3.87 11.53 -1.05
C HIS A 148 4.50 12.76 -1.73
N PRO A 149 4.93 12.78 -3.02
CA PRO A 149 5.66 13.94 -3.56
C PRO A 149 4.88 15.26 -3.57
N HIS A 150 3.56 15.27 -3.32
CA HIS A 150 2.68 16.44 -3.38
C HIS A 150 2.63 17.12 -4.76
N THR A 151 3.22 16.49 -5.76
CA THR A 151 3.23 16.90 -7.17
C THR A 151 2.94 15.67 -8.03
N LEU A 152 2.40 15.88 -9.22
CA LEU A 152 2.24 14.80 -10.19
C LEU A 152 3.60 14.45 -10.79
N GLU A 153 3.95 13.18 -10.71
CA GLU A 153 5.08 12.57 -11.40
C GLU A 153 4.61 11.92 -12.70
N PRO A 154 5.51 11.57 -13.65
CA PRO A 154 5.12 10.96 -14.91
C PRO A 154 4.36 9.64 -14.70
N MET A 155 3.31 9.44 -15.49
CA MET A 155 2.66 8.14 -15.64
C MET A 155 3.29 7.41 -16.82
N GLU A 156 3.52 6.10 -16.65
CA GLU A 156 4.03 5.27 -17.73
C GLU A 156 3.32 3.91 -17.76
N LYS A 157 3.35 3.30 -18.92
CA LYS A 157 2.96 1.91 -19.14
C LYS A 157 4.18 1.17 -19.66
N ARG A 158 4.51 0.05 -19.02
CA ARG A 158 5.65 -0.80 -19.38
C ARG A 158 5.17 -2.19 -19.77
N THR A 159 5.91 -2.84 -20.66
CA THR A 159 5.91 -4.31 -20.78
C THR A 159 7.12 -4.82 -20.03
N VAL A 160 6.92 -5.72 -19.09
CA VAL A 160 8.00 -6.25 -18.26
C VAL A 160 8.11 -7.76 -18.43
N THR A 161 9.34 -8.28 -18.32
CA THR A 161 9.58 -9.71 -18.18
C THR A 161 9.51 -10.08 -16.72
N LEU A 162 8.60 -10.98 -16.37
CA LEU A 162 8.44 -11.46 -15.01
C LEU A 162 9.59 -12.40 -14.61
N SER A 163 9.73 -12.66 -13.32
CA SER A 163 10.75 -13.56 -12.77
C SER A 163 10.65 -15.02 -13.27
N ASP A 164 9.48 -15.43 -13.78
CA ASP A 164 9.24 -16.73 -14.40
C ASP A 164 9.51 -16.76 -15.91
N GLY A 165 9.97 -15.64 -16.49
CA GLY A 165 10.27 -15.49 -17.92
C GLY A 165 9.07 -15.13 -18.79
N SER A 166 7.86 -15.07 -18.26
CA SER A 166 6.68 -14.57 -18.98
C SER A 166 6.71 -13.05 -19.15
N SER A 167 5.90 -12.51 -20.06
CA SER A 167 5.76 -11.06 -20.26
C SER A 167 4.37 -10.59 -19.83
N LYS A 168 4.33 -9.42 -19.21
CA LYS A 168 3.10 -8.79 -18.73
C LYS A 168 3.07 -7.31 -19.11
#